data_53ab3e04d10b24b49b48befe5f7a16c0
#
_entry.id   53ab3e04d10b24b49b48befe5f7a16c0
#
_cell.length_a   1.000
_cell.length_b   1.000
_cell.length_c   1.000
_cell.angle_alpha   90.00
_cell.angle_beta   90.00
_cell.angle_gamma   90.00
#
_symmetry.space_group_name_H-M   'P 1'
#
loop_
_entity.id
_entity.type
_entity.pdbx_description
1 polymer ?
#
loop_
_entity_poly.entity_id
_entity_poly.type
_entity_poly.pdbx_seq_one_letter_code
_entity_poly.pdbx_strand_id
1 'polypeptide(L)'
;MLENSEIKIVECNYWEREDAIKFLIKITSEEFGFTEWNNYFEHKLAQKYKKGNNKFWIALNSENQIIGTCGGLQESDKTIKMNCFYIDSKYRNLGIGKKFYDSFLEFVKKENYKTIILCTFKEFDIAIKFYKKRGFELYEKIEDEFWYKKEL
;
A
#
# COMPACT_ATOMS: atom_id res chain seq x y z
N MET A 1 -3.89 20.58 15.91
CA MET A 1 -3.19 20.38 14.63
C MET A 1 -2.55 18.99 14.59
N LEU A 2 -2.73 18.27 13.49
CA LEU A 2 -2.15 16.95 13.31
C LEU A 2 -0.69 17.11 12.89
N GLU A 3 0.21 16.46 13.62
CA GLU A 3 1.63 16.50 13.33
C GLU A 3 2.14 15.13 12.89
N ASN A 4 3.04 15.14 11.92
CA ASN A 4 3.68 13.94 11.39
C ASN A 4 4.49 13.18 12.45
N SER A 5 5.10 13.91 13.43
CA SER A 5 5.92 13.32 14.48
C SER A 5 5.13 12.41 15.43
N GLU A 6 3.81 12.52 15.47
CA GLU A 6 2.94 11.68 16.28
C GLU A 6 2.54 10.38 15.59
N ILE A 7 2.93 10.21 14.34
CA ILE A 7 2.54 9.07 13.51
C ILE A 7 3.68 8.06 13.47
N LYS A 8 3.36 6.82 13.80
CA LYS A 8 4.34 5.72 13.78
C LYS A 8 4.02 4.77 12.64
N ILE A 9 5.06 4.38 11.91
CA ILE A 9 4.97 3.32 10.89
C ILE A 9 5.51 2.05 11.53
N VAL A 10 4.71 1.00 11.57
CA VAL A 10 5.12 -0.28 12.15
C VAL A 10 4.83 -1.42 11.19
N GLU A 11 5.69 -2.44 11.25
CA GLU A 11 5.49 -3.68 10.49
C GLU A 11 4.50 -4.58 11.21
N CYS A 12 3.73 -5.34 10.45
CA CYS A 12 2.82 -6.33 11.04
C CYS A 12 2.58 -7.48 10.06
N ASN A 13 1.98 -8.55 10.57
CA ASN A 13 1.50 -9.65 9.74
C ASN A 13 0.05 -9.33 9.35
N TYR A 14 -0.20 -9.16 8.07
CA TYR A 14 -1.54 -8.80 7.56
C TYR A 14 -2.65 -9.70 8.12
N TRP A 15 -2.40 -11.01 8.12
CA TRP A 15 -3.43 -11.98 8.52
C TRP A 15 -3.72 -11.99 10.04
N GLU A 16 -2.89 -11.33 10.84
CA GLU A 16 -3.06 -11.22 12.30
C GLU A 16 -3.69 -9.89 12.72
N ARG A 17 -3.93 -9.00 11.77
CA ARG A 17 -4.41 -7.64 12.03
C ARG A 17 -5.81 -7.43 11.44
N GLU A 18 -6.83 -7.85 12.19
CA GLU A 18 -8.22 -7.62 11.80
C GLU A 18 -8.54 -6.14 11.67
N ASP A 19 -7.94 -5.29 12.48
CA ASP A 19 -8.14 -3.85 12.41
C ASP A 19 -7.59 -3.24 11.11
N ALA A 20 -6.49 -3.77 10.58
CA ALA A 20 -5.96 -3.36 9.28
C ALA A 20 -6.90 -3.78 8.15
N ILE A 21 -7.43 -4.99 8.22
CA ILE A 21 -8.40 -5.48 7.24
C ILE A 21 -9.67 -4.63 7.25
N LYS A 22 -10.17 -4.31 8.45
CA LYS A 22 -11.33 -3.42 8.60
C LYS A 22 -11.07 -2.02 8.06
N PHE A 23 -9.86 -1.50 8.27
CA PHE A 23 -9.45 -0.22 7.70
C PHE A 23 -9.52 -0.25 6.18
N LEU A 24 -8.97 -1.30 5.55
CA LEU A 24 -8.99 -1.45 4.08
C LEU A 24 -10.42 -1.53 3.54
N ILE A 25 -11.26 -2.33 4.18
CA ILE A 25 -12.67 -2.46 3.77
C ILE A 25 -13.38 -1.09 3.87
N LYS A 26 -13.19 -0.40 4.96
CA LYS A 26 -13.81 0.90 5.19
C LYS A 26 -13.36 1.95 4.17
N ILE A 27 -12.05 2.11 3.98
CA ILE A 27 -11.51 3.15 3.09
C ILE A 27 -11.86 2.88 1.63
N THR A 28 -11.80 1.62 1.20
CA THR A 28 -12.11 1.27 -0.19
C THR A 28 -13.60 1.39 -0.49
N SER A 29 -14.46 1.05 0.45
CA SER A 29 -15.91 1.15 0.26
C SER A 29 -16.43 2.58 0.44
N GLU A 30 -16.07 3.27 1.51
CA GLU A 30 -16.60 4.60 1.83
C GLU A 30 -16.00 5.71 0.96
N GLU A 31 -14.69 5.65 0.72
CA GLU A 31 -14.01 6.72 -0.02
C GLU A 31 -13.98 6.47 -1.51
N PHE A 32 -13.83 5.22 -1.94
CA PHE A 32 -13.66 4.88 -3.36
C PHE A 32 -14.82 4.08 -3.96
N GLY A 33 -15.78 3.66 -3.15
CA GLY A 33 -16.98 2.95 -3.64
C GLY A 33 -16.76 1.49 -4.04
N PHE A 34 -15.65 0.88 -3.62
CA PHE A 34 -15.32 -0.51 -3.97
C PHE A 34 -15.83 -1.47 -2.89
N THR A 35 -17.08 -1.89 -2.99
CA THR A 35 -17.72 -2.77 -1.99
C THR A 35 -17.48 -4.26 -2.25
N GLU A 36 -17.15 -4.63 -3.49
CA GLU A 36 -16.94 -6.03 -3.88
C GLU A 36 -15.61 -6.61 -3.40
N TRP A 37 -14.72 -5.80 -2.81
CA TRP A 37 -13.39 -6.24 -2.40
C TRP A 37 -13.31 -6.76 -0.97
N ASN A 38 -14.40 -6.72 -0.21
CA ASN A 38 -14.39 -7.11 1.21
C ASN A 38 -13.89 -8.55 1.41
N ASN A 39 -14.47 -9.49 0.66
CA ASN A 39 -14.07 -10.89 0.73
C ASN A 39 -12.61 -11.12 0.32
N TYR A 40 -12.13 -10.35 -0.64
CA TYR A 40 -10.74 -10.40 -1.07
C TYR A 40 -9.80 -10.03 0.08
N PHE A 41 -10.07 -8.92 0.78
CA PHE A 41 -9.24 -8.48 1.91
C PHE A 41 -9.28 -9.47 3.06
N GLU A 42 -10.45 -10.02 3.37
CA GLU A 42 -10.61 -10.92 4.51
C GLU A 42 -9.97 -12.29 4.30
N HIS A 43 -9.98 -12.79 3.08
CA HIS A 43 -9.59 -14.18 2.81
C HIS A 43 -8.44 -14.33 1.82
N LYS A 44 -8.66 -13.94 0.58
CA LYS A 44 -7.70 -14.20 -0.50
C LYS A 44 -6.37 -13.49 -0.30
N LEU A 45 -6.42 -12.22 0.05
CA LEU A 45 -5.21 -11.43 0.28
C LEU A 45 -4.46 -11.92 1.52
N ALA A 46 -5.18 -12.27 2.58
CA ALA A 46 -4.57 -12.80 3.80
C ALA A 46 -3.78 -14.08 3.50
N GLN A 47 -4.32 -14.94 2.64
CA GLN A 47 -3.64 -16.17 2.23
C GLN A 47 -2.38 -15.88 1.41
N LYS A 48 -2.44 -14.89 0.53
CA LYS A 48 -1.29 -14.48 -0.27
C LYS A 48 -0.15 -13.97 0.61
N TYR A 49 -0.46 -13.18 1.64
CA TYR A 49 0.55 -12.65 2.55
C TYR A 49 1.23 -13.70 3.42
N LYS A 50 0.62 -14.86 3.60
CA LYS A 50 1.23 -15.97 4.34
C LYS A 50 2.33 -16.69 3.57
N LYS A 51 2.40 -16.50 2.24
CA LYS A 51 3.35 -17.19 1.36
C LYS A 51 4.29 -16.21 0.70
N GLY A 52 5.55 -16.57 0.63
CA GLY A 52 6.54 -15.74 -0.04
C GLY A 52 7.17 -14.69 0.87
N ASN A 53 8.02 -13.88 0.29
CA ASN A 53 8.77 -12.86 1.01
C ASN A 53 8.04 -11.51 0.94
N ASN A 54 7.08 -11.33 1.81
CA ASN A 54 6.16 -10.21 1.86
C ASN A 54 6.38 -9.35 3.09
N LYS A 55 5.85 -8.13 3.07
CA LYS A 55 5.87 -7.24 4.22
C LYS A 55 4.63 -6.36 4.20
N PHE A 56 4.11 -6.04 5.39
CA PHE A 56 2.96 -5.15 5.52
C PHE A 56 3.23 -4.13 6.61
N TRP A 57 2.89 -2.88 6.34
CA TRP A 57 3.07 -1.76 7.27
C TRP A 57 1.76 -1.09 7.55
N ILE A 58 1.61 -0.60 8.78
CA ILE A 58 0.49 0.25 9.19
C ILE A 58 1.02 1.54 9.76
N ALA A 59 0.25 2.60 9.61
CA ALA A 59 0.53 3.89 10.25
C ALA A 59 -0.45 4.06 11.41
N LEU A 60 0.08 4.39 12.58
CA LEU A 60 -0.70 4.57 13.80
C LEU A 60 -0.61 6.02 14.26
N ASN A 61 -1.74 6.59 14.68
CA ASN A 61 -1.76 7.90 15.32
C ASN A 61 -1.41 7.78 16.81
N SER A 62 -1.44 8.89 17.55
CA SER A 62 -1.12 8.93 18.98
C SER A 62 -2.06 8.08 19.84
N GLU A 63 -3.25 7.77 19.33
CA GLU A 63 -4.23 6.91 20.00
C GLU A 63 -4.15 5.45 19.57
N ASN A 64 -3.11 5.08 18.82
CA ASN A 64 -2.89 3.74 18.27
C ASN A 64 -4.00 3.29 17.27
N GLN A 65 -4.65 4.26 16.63
CA GLN A 65 -5.61 3.96 15.58
C GLN A 65 -4.89 3.86 14.24
N ILE A 66 -5.31 2.93 13.39
CA ILE A 66 -4.75 2.78 12.05
C ILE A 66 -5.28 3.89 11.17
N ILE A 67 -4.35 4.67 10.59
CA ILE A 67 -4.68 5.79 9.70
C ILE A 67 -4.07 5.61 8.31
N GLY A 68 -3.41 4.51 8.06
CA GLY A 68 -2.85 4.19 6.76
C GLY A 68 -2.28 2.79 6.71
N THR A 69 -2.12 2.29 5.50
CA THR A 69 -1.55 0.97 5.21
C THR A 69 -0.66 1.03 3.99
N CYS A 70 0.28 0.08 3.90
CA CYS A 70 1.12 -0.14 2.73
C CYS A 70 1.59 -1.58 2.76
N GLY A 71 1.53 -2.27 1.62
CA GLY A 71 1.95 -3.65 1.54
C GLY A 71 2.93 -3.90 0.41
N GLY A 72 3.79 -4.91 0.61
CA GLY A 72 4.66 -5.45 -0.42
C GLY A 72 4.40 -6.94 -0.55
N LEU A 73 3.88 -7.34 -1.72
CA LEU A 73 3.51 -8.72 -2.00
C LEU A 73 4.41 -9.28 -3.09
N GLN A 74 5.12 -10.37 -2.78
CA GLN A 74 6.00 -11.00 -3.76
C GLN A 74 5.21 -11.56 -4.94
N GLU A 75 5.59 -11.15 -6.15
CA GLU A 75 5.00 -11.65 -7.39
C GLU A 75 5.86 -12.74 -8.02
N SER A 76 7.18 -12.60 -7.91
CA SER A 76 8.15 -13.57 -8.40
C SER A 76 9.44 -13.41 -7.60
N ASP A 77 10.48 -14.18 -7.95
CA ASP A 77 11.77 -14.14 -7.25
C ASP A 77 12.35 -12.72 -7.16
N LYS A 78 12.20 -11.92 -8.23
CA LYS A 78 12.80 -10.58 -8.32
C LYS A 78 11.80 -9.44 -8.42
N THR A 79 10.49 -9.73 -8.38
CA THR A 79 9.46 -8.72 -8.54
C THR A 79 8.54 -8.68 -7.32
N ILE A 80 8.35 -7.48 -6.79
CA ILE A 80 7.42 -7.24 -5.68
C ILE A 80 6.34 -6.26 -6.13
N LYS A 81 5.13 -6.49 -5.67
CA LYS A 81 3.99 -5.60 -5.93
C LYS A 81 3.72 -4.75 -4.70
N MET A 82 3.72 -3.43 -4.86
CA MET A 82 3.24 -2.54 -3.82
C MET A 82 1.72 -2.50 -3.90
N ASN A 83 1.04 -2.82 -2.81
CA ASN A 83 -0.41 -2.83 -2.76
C ASN A 83 -0.93 -2.31 -1.43
N CYS A 84 -2.24 -2.15 -1.34
CA CYS A 84 -2.90 -1.68 -0.11
C CYS A 84 -2.33 -0.34 0.39
N PHE A 85 -1.95 0.53 -0.53
CA PHE A 85 -1.36 1.82 -0.20
C PHE A 85 -2.46 2.87 -0.05
N TYR A 86 -2.93 3.03 1.18
CA TYR A 86 -4.02 3.95 1.50
C TYR A 86 -3.70 4.77 2.73
N ILE A 87 -4.12 6.02 2.72
CA ILE A 87 -3.99 6.93 3.85
C ILE A 87 -5.36 7.59 4.07
N ASP A 88 -5.83 7.57 5.32
CA ASP A 88 -7.07 8.24 5.71
C ASP A 88 -7.00 9.71 5.27
N SER A 89 -8.07 10.22 4.68
CA SER A 89 -8.13 11.57 4.10
C SER A 89 -7.75 12.66 5.10
N LYS A 90 -8.06 12.47 6.38
CA LYS A 90 -7.73 13.43 7.44
C LYS A 90 -6.23 13.56 7.69
N TYR A 91 -5.45 12.57 7.27
CA TYR A 91 -4.01 12.50 7.54
C TYR A 91 -3.17 12.65 6.29
N ARG A 92 -3.76 13.07 5.17
CA ARG A 92 -3.04 13.31 3.91
C ARG A 92 -2.24 14.62 4.00
N ASN A 93 -1.24 14.73 3.13
CA ASN A 93 -0.34 15.90 3.06
C ASN A 93 0.51 16.12 4.32
N LEU A 94 0.73 15.06 5.11
CA LEU A 94 1.60 15.08 6.29
C LEU A 94 2.90 14.29 6.07
N GLY A 95 3.16 13.85 4.83
CA GLY A 95 4.36 13.09 4.51
C GLY A 95 4.30 11.62 4.86
N ILE A 96 3.12 11.08 5.20
CA ILE A 96 2.97 9.67 5.58
C ILE A 96 3.22 8.75 4.39
N GLY A 97 2.75 9.13 3.20
CA GLY A 97 3.01 8.36 1.98
C GLY A 97 4.49 8.20 1.70
N LYS A 98 5.27 9.27 1.90
CA LYS A 98 6.72 9.23 1.76
C LYS A 98 7.35 8.29 2.78
N LYS A 99 6.90 8.32 4.03
CA LYS A 99 7.40 7.42 5.09
C LYS A 99 7.13 5.96 4.76
N PHE A 100 5.92 5.65 4.29
CA PHE A 100 5.58 4.31 3.83
C PHE A 100 6.49 3.87 2.69
N TYR A 101 6.64 4.73 1.70
CA TYR A 101 7.46 4.42 0.53
C TYR A 101 8.92 4.18 0.91
N ASP A 102 9.47 4.99 1.79
CA ASP A 102 10.84 4.84 2.27
C ASP A 102 11.03 3.48 2.98
N SER A 103 10.09 3.09 3.83
CA SER A 103 10.13 1.79 4.51
C SER A 103 10.00 0.63 3.53
N PHE A 104 9.08 0.76 2.59
CA PHE A 104 8.88 -0.22 1.52
C PHE A 104 10.15 -0.39 0.68
N LEU A 105 10.75 0.71 0.26
CA LEU A 105 11.94 0.68 -0.59
C LEU A 105 13.14 0.08 0.14
N GLU A 106 13.29 0.36 1.43
CA GLU A 106 14.33 -0.25 2.26
C GLU A 106 14.19 -1.78 2.29
N PHE A 107 12.98 -2.27 2.50
CA PHE A 107 12.69 -3.71 2.46
C PHE A 107 12.99 -4.31 1.09
N VAL A 108 12.55 -3.65 0.03
CA VAL A 108 12.73 -4.10 -1.36
C VAL A 108 14.22 -4.26 -1.69
N LYS A 109 15.04 -3.29 -1.29
CA LYS A 109 16.49 -3.32 -1.53
C LYS A 109 17.17 -4.39 -0.69
N LYS A 110 16.79 -4.49 0.59
CA LYS A 110 17.35 -5.48 1.51
C LYS A 110 17.09 -6.91 1.03
N GLU A 111 15.93 -7.15 0.46
CA GLU A 111 15.52 -8.48 0.00
C GLU A 111 15.88 -8.74 -1.47
N ASN A 112 16.65 -7.84 -2.06
CA ASN A 112 17.19 -7.99 -3.42
C ASN A 112 16.14 -8.10 -4.54
N TYR A 113 15.00 -7.48 -4.36
CA TYR A 113 14.04 -7.31 -5.44
C TYR A 113 14.62 -6.36 -6.48
N LYS A 114 14.31 -6.58 -7.74
CA LYS A 114 14.82 -5.78 -8.87
C LYS A 114 13.75 -4.96 -9.55
N THR A 115 12.50 -5.35 -9.41
CA THR A 115 11.37 -4.68 -10.05
C THR A 115 10.25 -4.49 -9.05
N ILE A 116 9.71 -3.27 -9.02
CA ILE A 116 8.49 -2.97 -8.26
C ILE A 116 7.38 -2.75 -9.28
N ILE A 117 6.24 -3.41 -9.08
CA ILE A 117 5.02 -3.17 -9.87
C ILE A 117 3.92 -2.68 -8.95
N LEU A 118 2.96 -1.98 -9.52
CA LEU A 118 1.74 -1.58 -8.84
C LEU A 118 0.63 -1.33 -9.83
N CYS A 119 -0.60 -1.39 -9.35
CA CYS A 119 -1.78 -1.09 -10.13
C CYS A 119 -2.56 0.02 -9.44
N THR A 120 -3.02 1.00 -10.21
CA THR A 120 -3.91 2.06 -9.72
C THR A 120 -4.97 2.32 -10.78
N PHE A 121 -5.97 3.14 -10.43
CA PHE A 121 -7.03 3.47 -11.37
C PHE A 121 -6.77 4.82 -12.02
N LYS A 122 -7.27 4.99 -13.25
CA LYS A 122 -7.01 6.20 -14.06
C LYS A 122 -7.46 7.49 -13.37
N GLU A 123 -8.46 7.41 -12.49
CA GLU A 123 -9.02 8.57 -11.78
C GLU A 123 -8.14 9.02 -10.60
N PHE A 124 -7.17 8.23 -10.18
CA PHE A 124 -6.37 8.53 -9.00
C PHE A 124 -5.15 9.39 -9.34
N ASP A 125 -5.41 10.62 -9.76
CA ASP A 125 -4.38 11.56 -10.22
C ASP A 125 -3.28 11.82 -9.20
N ILE A 126 -3.65 11.95 -7.93
CA ILE A 126 -2.69 12.24 -6.85
C ILE A 126 -1.74 11.05 -6.67
N ALA A 127 -2.27 9.84 -6.67
CA ALA A 127 -1.47 8.62 -6.57
C ALA A 127 -0.55 8.47 -7.78
N ILE A 128 -1.08 8.71 -8.97
CA ILE A 128 -0.30 8.61 -10.21
C ILE A 128 0.86 9.60 -10.20
N LYS A 129 0.64 10.86 -9.77
CA LYS A 129 1.70 11.85 -9.64
C LYS A 129 2.76 11.41 -8.63
N PHE A 130 2.32 10.83 -7.52
CA PHE A 130 3.22 10.31 -6.49
C PHE A 130 4.16 9.25 -7.06
N TYR A 131 3.62 8.30 -7.83
CA TYR A 131 4.40 7.23 -8.43
C TYR A 131 5.34 7.73 -9.53
N LYS A 132 4.85 8.58 -10.41
CA LYS A 132 5.68 9.15 -11.49
C LYS A 132 6.86 9.94 -10.93
N LYS A 133 6.64 10.73 -9.89
CA LYS A 133 7.70 11.50 -9.24
C LYS A 133 8.81 10.60 -8.71
N ARG A 134 8.49 9.37 -8.36
CA ARG A 134 9.44 8.39 -7.81
C ARG A 134 10.03 7.46 -8.84
N GLY A 135 9.83 7.76 -10.13
CA GLY A 135 10.46 7.02 -11.22
C GLY A 135 9.67 5.83 -11.74
N PHE A 136 8.42 5.71 -11.35
CA PHE A 136 7.55 4.67 -11.91
C PHE A 136 7.09 5.05 -13.31
N GLU A 137 7.05 4.08 -14.20
CA GLU A 137 6.61 4.25 -15.58
C GLU A 137 5.40 3.38 -15.88
N LEU A 138 4.45 3.94 -16.62
CA LEU A 138 3.28 3.20 -17.09
C LEU A 138 3.74 2.15 -18.10
N TYR A 139 3.34 0.89 -17.91
CA TYR A 139 3.70 -0.17 -18.83
C TYR A 139 2.50 -0.95 -19.40
N GLU A 140 1.33 -0.81 -18.76
CA GLU A 140 0.14 -1.52 -19.21
C GLU A 140 -1.13 -0.80 -18.76
N LYS A 141 -2.15 -0.83 -19.61
CA LYS A 141 -3.49 -0.35 -19.31
C LYS A 141 -4.47 -1.47 -19.60
N ILE A 142 -5.23 -1.86 -18.59
CA ILE A 142 -6.29 -2.86 -18.73
C ILE A 142 -7.58 -2.19 -18.26
N GLU A 143 -8.42 -1.77 -19.22
CA GLU A 143 -9.63 -0.97 -18.94
C GLU A 143 -9.27 0.29 -18.13
N ASP A 144 -9.77 0.45 -16.92
CA ASP A 144 -9.49 1.60 -16.06
C ASP A 144 -8.28 1.39 -15.15
N GLU A 145 -7.66 0.22 -15.20
CA GLU A 145 -6.49 -0.12 -14.41
C GLU A 145 -5.20 0.30 -15.13
N PHE A 146 -4.41 1.10 -14.45
CA PHE A 146 -3.10 1.55 -14.94
C PHE A 146 -2.00 0.86 -14.14
N TRP A 147 -1.14 0.12 -14.84
CA TRP A 147 -0.03 -0.62 -14.25
C TRP A 147 1.28 0.13 -14.43
N TYR A 148 1.97 0.32 -13.33
CA TYR A 148 3.26 1.04 -13.30
C TYR A 148 4.35 0.11 -12.80
N LYS A 149 5.58 0.37 -13.26
CA LYS A 149 6.74 -0.36 -12.79
C LYS A 149 7.93 0.55 -12.58
N LYS A 150 8.82 0.12 -11.72
CA LYS A 150 10.10 0.76 -11.48
C LYS A 150 11.17 -0.32 -11.42
N GLU A 151 12.19 -0.18 -12.27
CA GLU A 151 13.37 -1.03 -12.24
C GLU A 151 14.39 -0.43 -11.28
N LEU A 152 15.02 -1.27 -10.47
CA LEU A 152 16.00 -0.83 -9.47
C LEU A 152 17.43 -1.06 -9.92
#